data_0d326b3fd1cdca6fa19b4fbae379681a
#
_entry.id   0d326b3fd1cdca6fa19b4fbae379681a
#
_cell.length_a   1.000
_cell.length_b   1.000
_cell.length_c   1.000
_cell.angle_alpha   90.00
_cell.angle_beta   90.00
_cell.angle_gamma   90.00
#
_symmetry.space_group_name_H-M   'P 1'
#
loop_
_entity.id
_entity.type
_entity.pdbx_description
1 polymer ?
#
loop_
_entity_poly.entity_id
_entity_poly.type
_entity_poly.pdbx_seq_one_letter_code
_entity_poly.pdbx_strand_id
1 'polypeptide(L)'
;MKKIIKSSGFTLIELMVVVVIVAIFAAIAIPSYQEYARRAVASQAQQEVQRLATLLDRHKARNFSYRGFTTTSAVLPVGATGSAIKYTLTIRDGNDPDLELTDDDAA
;
A
#
# COMPACT_ATOMS: atom_id res chain seq x y z
N MET A 1 0.51 -28.38 59.17
CA MET A 1 -0.57 -27.48 58.72
C MET A 1 -0.50 -27.27 57.22
N LYS A 2 -1.54 -27.71 56.48
CA LYS A 2 -1.64 -27.40 55.05
C LYS A 2 -2.03 -25.94 54.87
N LYS A 3 -1.19 -25.15 54.24
CA LYS A 3 -1.50 -23.78 53.86
C LYS A 3 -2.41 -23.84 52.63
N ILE A 4 -3.71 -23.56 52.82
CA ILE A 4 -4.62 -23.44 51.71
C ILE A 4 -4.33 -22.12 51.01
N ILE A 5 -3.70 -22.19 49.84
CA ILE A 5 -3.54 -21.05 48.96
C ILE A 5 -4.90 -20.81 48.31
N LYS A 6 -5.63 -19.76 48.76
CA LYS A 6 -6.81 -19.32 48.04
C LYS A 6 -6.40 -18.77 46.71
N SER A 7 -6.60 -19.53 45.65
CA SER A 7 -6.55 -18.99 44.31
C SER A 7 -7.83 -18.23 44.07
N SER A 8 -7.75 -16.90 43.98
CA SER A 8 -8.90 -16.08 43.55
C SER A 8 -8.97 -16.15 42.04
N GLY A 9 -10.02 -16.80 41.51
CA GLY A 9 -10.34 -16.80 40.08
C GLY A 9 -11.00 -15.49 39.64
N PHE A 10 -10.97 -15.20 38.36
CA PHE A 10 -11.73 -14.11 37.77
C PHE A 10 -13.23 -14.34 37.88
N THR A 11 -13.98 -13.27 38.15
CA THR A 11 -15.45 -13.32 38.11
C THR A 11 -15.94 -13.19 36.67
N LEU A 12 -17.14 -13.71 36.39
CA LEU A 12 -17.77 -13.59 35.08
C LEU A 12 -17.94 -12.12 34.65
N ILE A 13 -18.38 -11.28 35.59
CA ILE A 13 -18.57 -9.84 35.34
C ILE A 13 -17.25 -9.13 35.00
N GLU A 14 -16.17 -9.51 35.64
CA GLU A 14 -14.85 -8.95 35.41
C GLU A 14 -14.36 -9.24 33.98
N LEU A 15 -14.55 -10.48 33.48
CA LEU A 15 -14.29 -10.86 32.10
C LEU A 15 -15.20 -10.09 31.12
N MET A 16 -16.49 -9.94 31.43
CA MET A 16 -17.41 -9.20 30.57
C MET A 16 -17.00 -7.73 30.42
N VAL A 17 -16.60 -7.09 31.51
CA VAL A 17 -16.13 -5.69 31.48
C VAL A 17 -14.87 -5.55 30.64
N VAL A 18 -13.91 -6.45 30.77
CA VAL A 18 -12.67 -6.43 29.99
C VAL A 18 -12.96 -6.57 28.51
N VAL A 19 -13.82 -7.51 28.12
CA VAL A 19 -14.20 -7.71 26.70
C VAL A 19 -14.89 -6.48 26.12
N VAL A 20 -15.76 -5.82 26.87
CA VAL A 20 -16.43 -4.58 26.44
C VAL A 20 -15.43 -3.45 26.22
N ILE A 21 -14.48 -3.27 27.13
CA ILE A 21 -13.43 -2.26 27.02
C ILE A 21 -12.57 -2.51 25.78
N VAL A 22 -12.13 -3.75 25.57
CA VAL A 22 -11.35 -4.15 24.40
C VAL A 22 -12.14 -3.92 23.10
N ALA A 23 -13.43 -4.23 23.09
CA ALA A 23 -14.31 -4.00 21.94
C ALA A 23 -14.42 -2.51 21.57
N ILE A 24 -14.52 -1.63 22.57
CA ILE A 24 -14.55 -0.17 22.35
C ILE A 24 -13.23 0.31 21.75
N PHE A 25 -12.09 -0.10 22.30
CA PHE A 25 -10.79 0.27 21.75
C PHE A 25 -10.58 -0.29 20.34
N ALA A 26 -10.98 -1.52 20.08
CA ALA A 26 -10.89 -2.12 18.76
C ALA A 26 -11.72 -1.37 17.71
N ALA A 27 -12.91 -0.90 18.08
CA ALA A 27 -13.79 -0.14 17.19
C ALA A 27 -13.15 1.18 16.71
N ILE A 28 -12.26 1.77 17.50
CA ILE A 28 -11.55 3.00 17.15
C ILE A 28 -10.22 2.68 16.47
N ALA A 29 -9.51 1.68 16.95
CA ALA A 29 -8.16 1.35 16.49
C ALA A 29 -8.13 0.78 15.06
N ILE A 30 -9.07 -0.09 14.71
CA ILE A 30 -9.10 -0.75 13.41
C ILE A 30 -9.27 0.24 12.26
N PRO A 31 -10.29 1.12 12.24
CA PRO A 31 -10.44 2.08 11.15
C PRO A 31 -9.29 3.08 11.07
N SER A 32 -8.74 3.50 12.20
CA SER A 32 -7.57 4.38 12.25
C SER A 32 -6.33 3.74 11.61
N TYR A 33 -6.09 2.46 11.90
CA TYR A 33 -4.99 1.70 11.29
C TYR A 33 -5.16 1.55 9.78
N GLN A 34 -6.36 1.24 9.32
CA GLN A 34 -6.67 1.11 7.89
C GLN A 34 -6.42 2.42 7.12
N GLU A 35 -6.81 3.55 7.70
CA GLU A 35 -6.58 4.85 7.10
C GLU A 35 -5.08 5.19 7.05
N TYR A 36 -4.34 4.89 8.09
CA TYR A 36 -2.89 5.05 8.13
C TYR A 36 -2.20 4.20 7.04
N ALA A 37 -2.58 2.93 6.92
CA ALA A 37 -2.04 2.03 5.90
C ALA A 37 -2.35 2.51 4.48
N ARG A 38 -3.56 3.03 4.25
CA ARG A 38 -3.95 3.61 2.95
C ARG A 38 -3.10 4.81 2.59
N ARG A 39 -2.86 5.73 3.53
CA ARG A 39 -2.01 6.92 3.33
C ARG A 39 -0.56 6.54 3.05
N ALA A 40 -0.05 5.52 3.72
CA ALA A 40 1.30 5.02 3.50
C ALA A 40 1.49 4.51 2.06
N VAL A 41 0.55 3.74 1.54
CA VAL A 41 0.59 3.24 0.16
C VAL A 41 0.42 4.39 -0.85
N ALA A 42 -0.44 5.37 -0.58
CA ALA A 42 -0.60 6.56 -1.41
C ALA A 42 0.70 7.38 -1.49
N SER A 43 1.41 7.53 -0.36
CA SER A 43 2.73 8.18 -0.33
C SER A 43 3.77 7.41 -1.16
N GLN A 44 3.79 6.08 -1.10
CA GLN A 44 4.63 5.24 -1.96
C GLN A 44 4.30 5.45 -3.45
N ALA A 45 3.01 5.58 -3.79
CA ALA A 45 2.58 5.84 -5.16
C ALA A 45 3.15 7.18 -5.68
N GLN A 46 3.10 8.23 -4.88
CA GLN A 46 3.67 9.52 -5.25
C GLN A 46 5.18 9.45 -5.47
N GLN A 47 5.91 8.76 -4.61
CA GLN A 47 7.35 8.55 -4.76
C GLN A 47 7.68 7.76 -6.03
N GLU A 48 6.90 6.73 -6.34
CA GLU A 48 7.10 5.90 -7.51
C GLU A 48 6.82 6.67 -8.82
N VAL A 49 5.79 7.52 -8.83
CA VAL A 49 5.53 8.44 -9.97
C VAL A 49 6.74 9.34 -10.23
N GLN A 50 7.32 9.94 -9.19
CA GLN A 50 8.50 10.80 -9.32
C GLN A 50 9.72 10.02 -9.81
N ARG A 51 9.90 8.79 -9.32
CA ARG A 51 10.97 7.89 -9.77
C ARG A 51 10.84 7.57 -11.25
N LEU A 52 9.66 7.17 -11.68
CA LEU A 52 9.37 6.84 -13.08
C LEU A 52 9.55 8.07 -13.99
N ALA A 53 9.07 9.23 -13.57
CA ALA A 53 9.26 10.49 -14.30
C ALA A 53 10.75 10.81 -14.49
N THR A 54 11.57 10.66 -13.46
CA THR A 54 13.01 10.87 -13.53
C THR A 54 13.70 9.90 -14.47
N LEU A 55 13.30 8.61 -14.45
CA LEU A 55 13.83 7.61 -15.36
C LEU A 55 13.45 7.91 -16.81
N LEU A 56 12.23 8.36 -17.04
CA LEU A 56 11.73 8.75 -18.34
C LEU A 56 12.51 9.95 -18.92
N ASP A 57 12.74 10.96 -18.09
CA ASP A 57 13.55 12.13 -18.49
C ASP A 57 14.98 11.76 -18.82
N ARG A 58 15.59 10.87 -18.05
CA ARG A 58 16.93 10.33 -18.35
C ARG A 58 16.97 9.56 -19.65
N HIS A 59 15.95 8.77 -19.92
CA HIS A 59 15.83 8.02 -21.18
C HIS A 59 15.75 8.97 -22.37
N LYS A 60 14.90 10.01 -22.28
CA LYS A 60 14.79 11.04 -23.30
C LYS A 60 16.09 11.80 -23.50
N ALA A 61 16.80 12.15 -22.44
CA ALA A 61 18.08 12.86 -22.53
C ALA A 61 19.16 12.07 -23.27
N ARG A 62 19.13 10.73 -23.20
CA ARG A 62 20.07 9.86 -23.90
C ARG A 62 19.68 9.56 -25.34
N ASN A 63 18.38 9.32 -25.57
CA ASN A 63 17.85 8.78 -26.82
C ASN A 63 17.12 9.84 -27.66
N PHE A 64 16.93 11.06 -27.13
CA PHE A 64 16.14 12.13 -27.74
C PHE A 64 14.68 11.75 -28.05
N SER A 65 14.23 10.61 -27.51
CA SER A 65 12.88 10.05 -27.65
C SER A 65 12.48 9.31 -26.41
N TYR A 66 11.18 9.19 -26.17
CA TYR A 66 10.62 8.34 -25.13
C TYR A 66 10.44 6.88 -25.58
N ARG A 67 10.57 6.61 -26.87
CA ARG A 67 10.43 5.24 -27.43
C ARG A 67 11.45 4.29 -26.83
N GLY A 68 11.02 3.06 -26.64
CA GLY A 68 11.88 2.00 -26.10
C GLY A 68 12.12 2.09 -24.60
N PHE A 69 11.35 2.90 -23.87
CA PHE A 69 11.38 2.91 -22.41
C PHE A 69 10.73 1.63 -21.87
N THR A 70 11.50 0.80 -21.18
CA THR A 70 11.09 -0.55 -20.78
C THR A 70 10.32 -0.64 -19.47
N THR A 71 10.43 0.39 -18.62
CA THR A 71 9.75 0.41 -17.31
C THR A 71 8.46 1.21 -17.41
N THR A 72 7.42 0.62 -17.97
CA THR A 72 6.15 1.31 -18.22
C THR A 72 5.13 1.17 -17.12
N SER A 73 5.31 0.23 -16.20
CA SER A 73 4.36 0.01 -15.11
C SER A 73 5.03 -0.32 -13.78
N ALA A 74 4.38 0.06 -12.71
CA ALA A 74 4.75 -0.30 -11.34
C ALA A 74 3.50 -0.63 -10.53
N VAL A 75 3.60 -1.60 -9.65
CA VAL A 75 2.52 -2.00 -8.74
C VAL A 75 2.84 -1.60 -7.31
N LEU A 76 1.82 -1.24 -6.56
CA LEU A 76 1.96 -0.78 -5.18
C LEU A 76 0.96 -1.49 -4.25
N PRO A 77 1.41 -1.88 -3.07
CA PRO A 77 2.78 -1.79 -2.53
C PRO A 77 3.82 -2.51 -3.41
N VAL A 78 5.05 -2.07 -3.38
CA VAL A 78 6.13 -2.67 -4.18
C VAL A 78 6.24 -4.18 -3.89
N GLY A 79 6.21 -4.99 -4.95
CA GLY A 79 6.22 -6.45 -4.84
C GLY A 79 4.87 -7.09 -4.56
N ALA A 80 3.78 -6.32 -4.51
CA ALA A 80 2.42 -6.86 -4.34
C ALA A 80 1.98 -7.66 -5.57
N THR A 81 1.20 -8.71 -5.33
CA THR A 81 0.61 -9.55 -6.37
C THR A 81 -0.88 -9.78 -6.12
N GLY A 82 -1.65 -9.96 -7.19
CA GLY A 82 -3.07 -10.26 -7.11
C GLY A 82 -3.87 -9.22 -6.32
N SER A 83 -4.67 -9.66 -5.36
CA SER A 83 -5.53 -8.78 -4.55
C SER A 83 -4.80 -7.85 -3.59
N ALA A 84 -3.50 -8.07 -3.37
CA ALA A 84 -2.67 -7.17 -2.54
C ALA A 84 -2.29 -5.88 -3.26
N ILE A 85 -2.45 -5.80 -4.58
CA ILE A 85 -2.19 -4.60 -5.38
C ILE A 85 -3.26 -3.56 -5.05
N LYS A 86 -2.82 -2.38 -4.62
CA LYS A 86 -3.71 -1.22 -4.33
C LYS A 86 -3.70 -0.20 -5.46
N TYR A 87 -2.56 -0.02 -6.10
CA TYR A 87 -2.38 0.91 -7.22
C TYR A 87 -1.52 0.27 -8.30
N THR A 88 -1.84 0.56 -9.54
CA THR A 88 -0.99 0.27 -10.70
C THR A 88 -0.68 1.59 -11.39
N LEU A 89 0.60 1.89 -11.53
CA LEU A 89 1.07 3.05 -12.29
C LEU A 89 1.48 2.57 -13.67
N THR A 90 0.98 3.22 -14.71
CA THR A 90 1.31 2.90 -16.11
C THR A 90 1.72 4.17 -16.82
N ILE A 91 2.81 4.12 -17.57
CA ILE A 91 3.24 5.20 -18.45
C ILE A 91 2.70 4.91 -19.84
N ARG A 92 1.98 5.87 -20.41
CA ARG A 92 1.35 5.74 -21.72
C ARG A 92 1.73 6.91 -22.62
N ASP A 93 1.51 6.76 -23.91
CA ASP A 93 1.69 7.85 -24.86
C ASP A 93 0.67 8.97 -24.58
N GLY A 94 1.15 10.22 -24.58
CA GLY A 94 0.28 11.38 -24.32
C GLY A 94 -0.67 11.69 -25.48
N ASN A 95 -0.38 11.21 -26.70
CA ASN A 95 -1.22 11.38 -27.87
C ASN A 95 -2.23 10.25 -28.04
N ASP A 96 -1.86 9.05 -27.60
CA ASP A 96 -2.73 7.87 -27.62
C ASP A 96 -2.63 7.13 -26.28
N PRO A 97 -3.57 7.34 -25.35
CA PRO A 97 -3.53 6.71 -24.03
C PRO A 97 -3.76 5.19 -24.05
N ASP A 98 -4.10 4.60 -25.17
CA ASP A 98 -4.22 3.15 -25.32
C ASP A 98 -2.89 2.48 -25.68
N LEU A 99 -1.89 3.27 -26.13
CA LEU A 99 -0.54 2.80 -26.44
C LEU A 99 0.41 2.93 -25.25
N GLU A 100 1.14 1.88 -24.95
CA GLU A 100 2.29 1.93 -24.03
C GLU A 100 3.52 2.48 -24.74
N LEU A 101 4.40 3.18 -24.02
CA LEU A 101 5.63 3.77 -24.60
C LEU A 101 6.62 2.75 -25.14
N THR A 102 6.47 1.48 -24.79
CA THR A 102 7.28 0.38 -25.32
C THR A 102 6.92 -0.01 -26.75
N ASP A 103 5.74 0.39 -27.22
CA ASP A 103 5.30 0.07 -28.56
C ASP A 103 6.09 0.89 -29.61
N ASP A 104 6.43 0.27 -30.71
CA ASP A 104 7.21 0.90 -31.77
C ASP A 104 6.49 2.14 -32.37
N ASP A 105 5.16 2.17 -32.27
CA ASP A 105 4.32 3.24 -32.78
C ASP A 105 4.12 4.39 -31.76
N ALA A 106 4.56 4.23 -30.52
CA ALA A 106 4.46 5.27 -29.51
C ALA A 106 5.38 6.47 -29.83
N ALA A 107 4.89 7.64 -29.57
CA ALA A 107 5.60 8.87 -29.91
C ALA A 107 6.84 9.15 -29.04
#